data_9b5a367b2f7aacdfc75f246aa2d38b4f
#
_entry.id   9b5a367b2f7aacdfc75f246aa2d38b4f
#
_cell.length_a   1.000
_cell.length_b   1.000
_cell.length_c   1.000
_cell.angle_alpha   90.00
_cell.angle_beta   90.00
_cell.angle_gamma   90.00
#
_symmetry.space_group_name_H-M   'P 1'
#
loop_
_entity.id
_entity.type
_entity.pdbx_description
1 polymer ?
#
loop_
_entity_poly.entity_id
_entity_poly.type
_entity_poly.pdbx_seq_one_letter_code
_entity_poly.pdbx_strand_id
1 'polypeptide(L)'
;MPETRGLDEKNFNPEDFEYGDLKFLVFNHLGKLANSLRLLGFDTLYRNDYEDKELARVSSSENRILLTRDKGLLMRGIVVYGYYVRQTDPNKQIVELIQRFNLLKHVAPFRRCIRCNGLLSQVNKELVISEIPETVKQLNDEFHRCQNCHQVYWKGSHYDQLHSFIDRILKDT
;
A
#
# COMPACT_ATOMS: atom_id res chain seq x y z
N MET A 1 -27.52 -13.44 -17.73
CA MET A 1 -26.88 -13.51 -16.41
C MET A 1 -26.64 -12.10 -15.96
N PRO A 2 -27.18 -11.61 -14.86
CA PRO A 2 -26.85 -10.27 -14.38
C PRO A 2 -25.37 -10.26 -13.99
N GLU A 3 -24.65 -9.31 -14.55
CA GLU A 3 -23.25 -9.09 -14.31
C GLU A 3 -23.03 -8.85 -12.81
N THR A 4 -22.23 -9.70 -12.18
CA THR A 4 -21.82 -9.62 -10.77
C THR A 4 -20.86 -8.45 -10.48
N ARG A 5 -20.71 -7.51 -11.39
CA ARG A 5 -19.80 -6.36 -11.29
C ARG A 5 -20.11 -5.42 -10.11
N GLY A 6 -21.33 -5.42 -9.60
CA GLY A 6 -21.76 -4.48 -8.55
C GLY A 6 -21.50 -4.92 -7.10
N LEU A 7 -21.06 -6.17 -6.85
CA LEU A 7 -20.88 -6.70 -5.49
C LEU A 7 -19.44 -6.65 -4.96
N ASP A 8 -18.46 -6.51 -5.86
CA ASP A 8 -17.04 -6.56 -5.53
C ASP A 8 -16.38 -5.17 -5.49
N GLU A 9 -17.09 -4.14 -5.93
CA GLU A 9 -16.58 -2.76 -6.00
C GLU A 9 -17.66 -1.77 -5.57
N LYS A 10 -17.25 -0.72 -4.89
CA LYS A 10 -18.16 0.32 -4.45
C LYS A 10 -17.65 1.69 -4.89
N ASN A 11 -18.40 2.32 -5.79
CA ASN A 11 -18.28 3.71 -6.22
C ASN A 11 -16.88 4.17 -6.65
N PHE A 12 -16.02 3.26 -7.13
CA PHE A 12 -14.66 3.60 -7.51
C PHE A 12 -14.51 3.72 -9.03
N ASN A 13 -14.07 4.90 -9.47
CA ASN A 13 -13.54 5.11 -10.82
C ASN A 13 -12.09 5.61 -10.68
N PRO A 14 -11.08 4.92 -11.26
CA PRO A 14 -9.67 5.34 -11.18
C PRO A 14 -9.41 6.75 -11.69
N GLU A 15 -10.24 7.25 -12.61
CA GLU A 15 -10.10 8.58 -13.22
C GLU A 15 -10.51 9.72 -12.29
N ASP A 16 -11.23 9.41 -11.20
CA ASP A 16 -11.69 10.42 -10.23
C ASP A 16 -10.59 10.82 -9.21
N PHE A 17 -9.42 10.17 -9.27
CA PHE A 17 -8.33 10.39 -8.30
C PHE A 17 -7.11 10.98 -8.99
N GLU A 18 -6.63 12.11 -8.46
CA GLU A 18 -5.38 12.73 -8.88
C GLU A 18 -4.15 12.00 -8.28
N TYR A 19 -2.98 12.31 -8.83
CA TYR A 19 -1.72 11.77 -8.30
C TYR A 19 -1.55 12.12 -6.81
N GLY A 20 -1.40 11.10 -5.99
CA GLY A 20 -1.19 11.25 -4.54
C GLY A 20 -2.45 11.16 -3.67
N ASP A 21 -3.65 11.18 -4.27
CA ASP A 21 -4.92 11.13 -3.53
C ASP A 21 -5.40 9.70 -3.23
N LEU A 22 -4.78 8.70 -3.87
CA LEU A 22 -5.10 7.30 -3.60
C LEU A 22 -4.64 6.89 -2.20
N LYS A 23 -5.61 6.65 -1.34
CA LYS A 23 -5.40 6.18 0.03
C LYS A 23 -6.14 4.87 0.24
N PHE A 24 -5.50 3.93 0.89
CA PHE A 24 -6.07 2.63 1.17
C PHE A 24 -6.29 2.40 2.67
N LEU A 25 -7.30 1.62 2.99
CA LEU A 25 -7.49 1.01 4.29
C LEU A 25 -7.58 -0.50 4.08
N VAL A 26 -6.62 -1.23 4.62
CA VAL A 26 -6.52 -2.66 4.45
C VAL A 26 -6.98 -3.36 5.72
N PHE A 27 -7.92 -4.26 5.57
CA PHE A 27 -8.49 -5.04 6.67
C PHE A 27 -7.78 -6.39 6.81
N ASN A 28 -7.81 -6.86 8.03
CA ASN A 28 -7.39 -8.16 8.57
C ASN A 28 -6.94 -9.20 7.52
N HIS A 29 -5.88 -9.95 7.80
CA HIS A 29 -5.27 -10.98 6.95
C HIS A 29 -4.59 -10.49 5.65
N LEU A 30 -4.68 -9.19 5.32
CA LEU A 30 -4.05 -8.59 4.14
C LEU A 30 -2.79 -7.74 4.50
N GLY A 31 -2.12 -8.06 5.61
CA GLY A 31 -0.95 -7.28 6.07
C GLY A 31 0.21 -7.25 5.08
N LYS A 32 0.45 -8.34 4.35
CA LYS A 32 1.49 -8.37 3.30
C LYS A 32 1.14 -7.46 2.13
N LEU A 33 -0.15 -7.38 1.76
CA LEU A 33 -0.63 -6.45 0.75
C LEU A 33 -0.44 -4.99 1.20
N ALA A 34 -0.75 -4.68 2.48
CA ALA A 34 -0.52 -3.34 3.03
C ALA A 34 0.96 -2.94 2.96
N ASN A 35 1.87 -3.85 3.31
CA ASN A 35 3.31 -3.62 3.21
C ASN A 35 3.76 -3.36 1.75
N SER A 36 3.24 -4.12 0.79
CA SER A 36 3.53 -3.93 -0.63
C SER A 36 3.04 -2.58 -1.14
N LEU A 37 1.84 -2.16 -0.76
CA LEU A 37 1.30 -0.85 -1.12
C LEU A 37 2.14 0.30 -0.53
N ARG A 38 2.55 0.20 0.74
CA ARG A 38 3.44 1.19 1.37
C ARG A 38 4.81 1.25 0.69
N LEU A 39 5.36 0.11 0.33
CA LEU A 39 6.64 0.02 -0.40
C LEU A 39 6.55 0.69 -1.77
N LEU A 40 5.40 0.62 -2.45
CA LEU A 40 5.09 1.35 -3.68
C LEU A 40 4.84 2.85 -3.46
N GLY A 41 4.76 3.30 -2.21
CA GLY A 41 4.58 4.71 -1.84
C GLY A 41 3.15 5.15 -1.55
N PHE A 42 2.20 4.21 -1.51
CA PHE A 42 0.79 4.54 -1.24
C PHE A 42 0.51 4.69 0.25
N ASP A 43 -0.27 5.72 0.59
CA ASP A 43 -0.84 5.90 1.93
C ASP A 43 -1.79 4.75 2.24
N THR A 44 -1.36 3.84 3.10
CA THR A 44 -2.07 2.60 3.39
C THR A 44 -2.17 2.35 4.89
N LEU A 45 -3.33 2.56 5.46
CA LEU A 45 -3.63 2.12 6.82
C LEU A 45 -3.87 0.61 6.84
N TYR A 46 -3.33 -0.05 7.83
CA TYR A 46 -3.60 -1.46 8.15
C TYR A 46 -4.05 -1.56 9.60
N ARG A 47 -5.23 -2.14 9.79
CA ARG A 47 -5.81 -2.36 11.11
C ARG A 47 -6.34 -3.78 11.24
N ASN A 48 -5.97 -4.46 12.31
CA ASN A 48 -6.45 -5.78 12.69
C ASN A 48 -7.15 -5.79 14.04
N ASP A 49 -7.22 -4.63 14.68
CA ASP A 49 -7.77 -4.37 16.01
C ASP A 49 -9.09 -3.59 16.00
N TYR A 50 -9.52 -3.13 14.81
CA TYR A 50 -10.78 -2.40 14.66
C TYR A 50 -11.94 -3.34 14.39
N GLU A 51 -13.10 -3.00 14.97
CA GLU A 51 -14.37 -3.59 14.57
C GLU A 51 -14.78 -3.09 13.16
N ASP A 52 -15.60 -3.87 12.48
CA ASP A 52 -16.09 -3.54 11.12
C ASP A 52 -16.70 -2.15 11.02
N LYS A 53 -17.45 -1.74 12.07
CA LYS A 53 -18.09 -0.42 12.11
C LYS A 53 -17.06 0.70 12.14
N GLU A 54 -15.99 0.52 12.89
CA GLU A 54 -14.91 1.50 13.00
C GLU A 54 -14.10 1.58 11.69
N LEU A 55 -13.80 0.44 11.07
CA LEU A 55 -13.16 0.38 9.76
C LEU A 55 -13.98 1.12 8.69
N ALA A 56 -15.27 0.86 8.65
CA ALA A 56 -16.16 1.52 7.70
C ALA A 56 -16.21 3.04 7.94
N ARG A 57 -16.20 3.47 9.21
CA ARG A 57 -16.17 4.89 9.58
C ARG A 57 -14.85 5.56 9.15
N VAL A 58 -13.70 4.95 9.42
CA VAL A 58 -12.38 5.48 9.04
C VAL A 58 -12.25 5.55 7.52
N SER A 59 -12.67 4.51 6.81
CA SER A 59 -12.69 4.49 5.34
C SER A 59 -13.43 5.70 4.79
N SER A 60 -14.64 5.95 5.30
CA SER A 60 -15.49 7.05 4.84
C SER A 60 -14.92 8.43 5.23
N SER A 61 -14.54 8.63 6.50
CA SER A 61 -14.09 9.93 7.01
C SER A 61 -12.77 10.41 6.39
N GLU A 62 -11.92 9.48 5.98
CA GLU A 62 -10.62 9.77 5.39
C GLU A 62 -10.58 9.56 3.86
N ASN A 63 -11.72 9.25 3.23
CA ASN A 63 -11.83 8.95 1.80
C ASN A 63 -10.84 7.86 1.35
N ARG A 64 -10.75 6.78 2.15
CA ARG A 64 -9.88 5.64 1.85
C ARG A 64 -10.65 4.55 1.12
N ILE A 65 -9.99 3.91 0.15
CA ILE A 65 -10.51 2.72 -0.51
C ILE A 65 -10.33 1.54 0.45
N LEU A 66 -11.44 0.96 0.89
CA LEU A 66 -11.44 -0.21 1.76
C LEU A 66 -11.12 -1.47 0.95
N LEU A 67 -9.98 -2.10 1.24
CA LEU A 67 -9.56 -3.36 0.66
C LEU A 67 -9.85 -4.49 1.63
N THR A 68 -10.70 -5.41 1.24
CA THR A 68 -11.17 -6.48 2.11
C THR A 68 -11.47 -7.77 1.35
N ARG A 69 -11.48 -8.89 2.07
CA ARG A 69 -12.03 -10.16 1.61
C ARG A 69 -13.33 -10.52 2.33
N ASP A 70 -13.92 -9.54 2.99
CA ASP A 70 -15.23 -9.64 3.64
C ASP A 70 -16.26 -8.81 2.86
N LYS A 71 -17.15 -9.50 2.16
CA LYS A 71 -18.23 -8.85 1.39
C LYS A 71 -19.24 -8.14 2.30
N GLY A 72 -19.49 -8.67 3.49
CA GLY A 72 -20.38 -8.06 4.46
C GLY A 72 -19.88 -6.68 4.91
N LEU A 73 -18.58 -6.56 5.17
CA LEU A 73 -17.96 -5.29 5.49
C LEU A 73 -18.05 -4.31 4.32
N LEU A 74 -17.76 -4.76 3.10
CA LEU A 74 -17.82 -3.94 1.89
C LEU A 74 -19.23 -3.38 1.64
N MET A 75 -20.26 -4.16 1.94
CA MET A 75 -21.66 -3.79 1.69
C MET A 75 -22.24 -2.81 2.73
N ARG A 76 -21.51 -2.46 3.79
CA ARG A 76 -22.00 -1.47 4.75
C ARG A 76 -22.26 -0.12 4.07
N GLY A 77 -23.43 0.48 4.35
CA GLY A 77 -23.86 1.72 3.71
C GLY A 77 -22.92 2.91 3.88
N ILE A 78 -22.16 2.94 4.98
CA ILE A 78 -21.20 4.00 5.27
C ILE A 78 -19.92 3.92 4.45
N VAL A 79 -19.56 2.76 3.90
CA VAL A 79 -18.38 2.62 3.03
C VAL A 79 -18.65 3.31 1.71
N VAL A 80 -17.86 4.34 1.38
CA VAL A 80 -17.98 5.10 0.12
C VAL A 80 -17.22 4.41 -1.00
N TYR A 81 -15.94 4.08 -0.77
CA TYR A 81 -15.07 3.39 -1.72
C TYR A 81 -14.61 2.06 -1.17
N GLY A 82 -14.73 1.01 -1.95
CA GLY A 82 -14.33 -0.32 -1.50
C GLY A 82 -14.07 -1.29 -2.64
N TYR A 83 -13.22 -2.27 -2.35
CA TYR A 83 -12.86 -3.31 -3.29
C TYR A 83 -12.69 -4.67 -2.59
N TYR A 84 -13.30 -5.70 -3.15
CA TYR A 84 -13.12 -7.07 -2.72
C TYR A 84 -11.88 -7.67 -3.37
N VAL A 85 -10.85 -7.94 -2.58
CA VAL A 85 -9.61 -8.57 -3.05
C VAL A 85 -9.85 -10.05 -3.32
N ARG A 86 -9.78 -10.46 -4.58
CA ARG A 86 -10.13 -11.81 -5.04
C ARG A 86 -9.03 -12.82 -4.81
N GLN A 87 -7.80 -12.40 -5.05
CA GLN A 87 -6.63 -13.27 -4.93
C GLN A 87 -6.32 -13.62 -3.46
N THR A 88 -5.81 -14.82 -3.24
CA THR A 88 -5.37 -15.31 -1.92
C THR A 88 -3.86 -15.21 -1.72
N ASP A 89 -3.10 -15.31 -2.79
CA ASP A 89 -1.65 -15.14 -2.78
C ASP A 89 -1.26 -13.67 -2.73
N PRO A 90 -0.39 -13.24 -1.78
CA PRO A 90 -0.01 -11.84 -1.61
C PRO A 90 0.61 -11.19 -2.85
N ASN A 91 1.38 -11.94 -3.64
CA ASN A 91 1.97 -11.42 -4.87
C ASN A 91 0.91 -11.20 -5.95
N LYS A 92 -0.08 -12.09 -6.03
CA LYS A 92 -1.21 -11.92 -6.94
C LYS A 92 -2.15 -10.81 -6.49
N GLN A 93 -2.29 -10.59 -5.18
CA GLN A 93 -3.09 -9.49 -4.64
C GLN A 93 -2.55 -8.13 -5.09
N ILE A 94 -1.25 -7.90 -4.98
CA ILE A 94 -0.67 -6.61 -5.42
C ILE A 94 -0.78 -6.43 -6.94
N VAL A 95 -0.61 -7.49 -7.73
CA VAL A 95 -0.83 -7.47 -9.19
C VAL A 95 -2.27 -7.08 -9.52
N GLU A 96 -3.24 -7.72 -8.84
CA GLU A 96 -4.66 -7.43 -8.99
C GLU A 96 -4.95 -5.94 -8.76
N LEU A 97 -4.40 -5.34 -7.69
CA LEU A 97 -4.60 -3.94 -7.39
C LEU A 97 -3.88 -3.00 -8.38
N ILE A 98 -2.64 -3.34 -8.76
CA ILE A 98 -1.89 -2.57 -9.76
C ILE A 98 -2.69 -2.45 -11.06
N GLN A 99 -3.24 -3.56 -11.53
CA GLN A 99 -4.04 -3.59 -12.75
C GLN A 99 -5.39 -2.88 -12.58
N ARG A 100 -6.10 -3.18 -11.47
CA ARG A 100 -7.44 -2.64 -11.25
C ARG A 100 -7.46 -1.12 -11.07
N PHE A 101 -6.50 -0.57 -10.35
CA PHE A 101 -6.42 0.85 -10.01
C PHE A 101 -5.39 1.62 -10.86
N ASN A 102 -4.78 0.97 -11.85
CA ASN A 102 -3.73 1.58 -12.68
C ASN A 102 -2.60 2.22 -11.87
N LEU A 103 -2.17 1.53 -10.80
CA LEU A 103 -1.28 2.09 -9.79
C LEU A 103 0.11 2.45 -10.30
N LEU A 104 0.56 1.86 -11.40
CA LEU A 104 1.90 2.08 -11.94
C LEU A 104 2.21 3.55 -12.21
N LYS A 105 1.20 4.34 -12.58
CA LYS A 105 1.34 5.78 -12.82
C LYS A 105 1.63 6.57 -11.54
N HIS A 106 1.35 5.99 -10.36
CA HIS A 106 1.39 6.66 -9.07
C HIS A 106 2.46 6.08 -8.15
N VAL A 107 3.27 5.13 -8.61
CA VAL A 107 4.34 4.52 -7.81
C VAL A 107 5.39 5.56 -7.45
N ALA A 108 5.65 5.70 -6.15
CA ALA A 108 6.65 6.61 -5.59
C ALA A 108 7.40 5.91 -4.43
N PRO A 109 8.41 5.10 -4.73
CA PRO A 109 9.19 4.39 -3.71
C PRO A 109 9.82 5.36 -2.71
N PHE A 110 10.07 4.89 -1.48
CA PHE A 110 10.62 5.69 -0.38
C PHE A 110 9.76 6.89 0.05
N ARG A 111 8.45 6.87 -0.28
CA ARG A 111 7.52 7.88 0.22
C ARG A 111 6.90 7.49 1.56
N ARG A 112 6.63 6.20 1.78
CA ARG A 112 5.93 5.69 2.97
C ARG A 112 6.75 4.66 3.74
N CYS A 113 6.67 4.75 5.05
CA CYS A 113 7.23 3.76 5.96
C CYS A 113 6.43 2.47 5.90
N ILE A 114 7.11 1.34 5.62
CA ILE A 114 6.47 0.01 5.59
C ILE A 114 5.89 -0.34 6.96
N ARG A 115 6.59 0.06 8.03
CA ARG A 115 6.21 -0.27 9.41
C ARG A 115 5.00 0.50 9.93
N CYS A 116 4.95 1.81 9.73
CA CYS A 116 3.94 2.67 10.37
C CYS A 116 3.16 3.56 9.40
N ASN A 117 3.40 3.46 8.08
CA ASN A 117 2.78 4.31 7.08
C ASN A 117 3.18 5.81 7.13
N GLY A 118 4.08 6.20 8.02
CA GLY A 118 4.58 7.58 8.12
C GLY A 118 5.32 8.02 6.86
N LEU A 119 5.47 9.31 6.67
CA LEU A 119 6.26 9.86 5.56
C LEU A 119 7.75 9.60 5.81
N LEU A 120 8.46 9.27 4.74
CA LEU A 120 9.90 9.16 4.72
C LEU A 120 10.51 10.47 4.21
N SER A 121 11.63 10.87 4.81
CA SER A 121 12.47 11.97 4.33
C SER A 121 13.90 11.51 4.13
N GLN A 122 14.56 12.04 3.11
CA GLN A 122 15.97 11.80 2.87
C GLN A 122 16.80 12.33 4.04
N VAL A 123 17.81 11.57 4.45
CA VAL A 123 18.73 11.95 5.54
C VAL A 123 20.18 11.72 5.11
N ASN A 124 21.09 12.51 5.65
CA ASN A 124 22.52 12.32 5.42
C ASN A 124 22.99 11.02 6.09
N LYS A 125 23.89 10.32 5.41
CA LYS A 125 24.48 9.05 5.85
C LYS A 125 25.10 9.14 7.25
N GLU A 126 25.77 10.23 7.54
CA GLU A 126 26.44 10.48 8.82
C GLU A 126 25.47 10.47 10.01
N LEU A 127 24.23 10.89 9.80
CA LEU A 127 23.19 10.92 10.84
C LEU A 127 22.60 9.55 11.16
N VAL A 128 22.82 8.56 10.31
CA VAL A 128 22.26 7.21 10.45
C VAL A 128 23.33 6.12 10.52
N ILE A 129 24.59 6.47 10.41
CA ILE A 129 25.71 5.54 10.28
C ILE A 129 25.81 4.53 11.43
N SER A 130 25.42 4.93 12.63
CA SER A 130 25.42 4.05 13.81
C SER A 130 24.25 3.06 13.84
N GLU A 131 23.22 3.27 13.01
CA GLU A 131 21.98 2.50 13.00
C GLU A 131 21.92 1.47 11.85
N ILE A 132 22.90 1.51 10.92
CA ILE A 132 22.89 0.69 9.70
C ILE A 132 24.02 -0.35 9.74
N PRO A 133 23.81 -1.54 9.16
CA PRO A 133 24.85 -2.58 9.08
C PRO A 133 26.05 -2.14 8.26
N GLU A 134 27.24 -2.64 8.61
CA GLU A 134 28.50 -2.28 7.95
C GLU A 134 28.49 -2.54 6.43
N THR A 135 27.94 -3.66 6.02
CA THR A 135 27.79 -4.00 4.61
C THR A 135 26.92 -3.00 3.84
N VAL A 136 25.91 -2.45 4.51
CA VAL A 136 25.01 -1.44 3.92
C VAL A 136 25.71 -0.10 3.77
N LYS A 137 26.57 0.28 4.75
CA LYS A 137 27.36 1.52 4.70
C LYS A 137 28.27 1.59 3.47
N GLN A 138 28.82 0.45 3.07
CA GLN A 138 29.74 0.38 1.94
C GLN A 138 29.02 0.43 0.58
N LEU A 139 27.78 -0.05 0.53
CA LEU A 139 27.04 -0.24 -0.73
C LEU A 139 25.99 0.83 -1.01
N ASN A 140 25.69 1.70 -0.02
CA ASN A 140 24.61 2.68 -0.15
C ASN A 140 25.04 4.05 0.32
N ASP A 141 24.60 5.07 -0.41
CA ASP A 141 24.82 6.49 -0.10
C ASP A 141 23.50 7.24 0.14
N GLU A 142 22.37 6.66 -0.25
CA GLU A 142 21.04 7.24 -0.07
C GLU A 142 20.29 6.56 1.05
N PHE A 143 19.86 7.35 2.03
CA PHE A 143 19.11 6.89 3.19
C PHE A 143 17.87 7.76 3.41
N HIS A 144 16.82 7.12 3.91
CA HIS A 144 15.57 7.77 4.29
C HIS A 144 15.21 7.39 5.71
N ARG A 145 14.61 8.32 6.43
CA ARG A 145 14.13 8.10 7.81
C ARG A 145 12.65 8.39 7.90
N CYS A 146 11.92 7.54 8.59
CA CYS A 146 10.52 7.79 8.89
C CYS A 146 10.37 8.94 9.89
N GLN A 147 9.51 9.91 9.56
CA GLN A 147 9.24 11.06 10.41
C GLN A 147 8.49 10.68 11.70
N ASN A 148 7.79 9.54 11.71
CA ASN A 148 7.00 9.10 12.85
C ASN A 148 7.74 8.09 13.74
N CYS A 149 8.17 6.94 13.18
CA CYS A 149 8.78 5.86 13.96
C CYS A 149 10.31 5.84 13.88
N HIS A 150 10.91 6.75 13.13
CA HIS A 150 12.36 6.92 12.94
C HIS A 150 13.09 5.74 12.30
N GLN A 151 12.38 4.74 11.79
CA GLN A 151 12.97 3.62 11.04
C GLN A 151 13.76 4.14 9.84
N VAL A 152 14.98 3.63 9.68
CA VAL A 152 15.87 3.98 8.56
C VAL A 152 15.67 3.00 7.40
N TYR A 153 15.66 3.53 6.18
CA TYR A 153 15.51 2.80 4.93
C TYR A 153 16.63 3.13 3.94
N TRP A 154 17.00 2.16 3.16
CA TRP A 154 17.97 2.29 2.06
C TRP A 154 17.56 1.40 0.89
N LYS A 155 18.14 1.62 -0.27
CA LYS A 155 17.95 0.77 -1.43
C LYS A 155 18.67 -0.56 -1.19
N GLY A 156 17.92 -1.63 -1.00
CA GLY A 156 18.44 -2.95 -0.65
C GLY A 156 17.57 -4.07 -1.19
N SER A 157 17.83 -5.31 -0.75
CA SER A 157 17.25 -6.54 -1.30
C SER A 157 15.72 -6.54 -1.41
N HIS A 158 15.00 -5.97 -0.45
CA HIS A 158 13.53 -5.89 -0.51
C HIS A 158 13.04 -4.93 -1.61
N TYR A 159 13.74 -3.81 -1.78
CA TYR A 159 13.43 -2.85 -2.83
C TYR A 159 13.73 -3.42 -4.22
N ASP A 160 14.88 -4.05 -4.37
CA ASP A 160 15.29 -4.66 -5.64
C ASP A 160 14.36 -5.83 -6.03
N GLN A 161 13.93 -6.62 -5.06
CA GLN A 161 12.94 -7.69 -5.29
C GLN A 161 11.59 -7.13 -5.76
N LEU A 162 11.13 -6.03 -5.14
CA LEU A 162 9.89 -5.39 -5.57
C LEU A 162 10.03 -4.78 -6.96
N HIS A 163 11.15 -4.11 -7.24
CA HIS A 163 11.41 -3.52 -8.56
C HIS A 163 11.43 -4.60 -9.64
N SER A 164 12.13 -5.69 -9.40
CA SER A 164 12.16 -6.85 -10.31
C SER A 164 10.78 -7.51 -10.46
N PHE A 165 9.96 -7.48 -9.42
CA PHE A 165 8.60 -8.00 -9.45
C PHE A 165 7.68 -7.09 -10.30
N ILE A 166 7.76 -5.78 -10.13
CA ILE A 166 7.01 -4.79 -10.93
C ILE A 166 7.42 -4.88 -12.40
N ASP A 167 8.71 -4.97 -12.69
CA ASP A 167 9.22 -5.10 -14.05
C ASP A 167 8.72 -6.38 -14.75
N ARG A 168 8.57 -7.48 -14.01
CA ARG A 168 7.96 -8.72 -14.54
C ARG A 168 6.48 -8.52 -14.87
N ILE A 169 5.72 -7.89 -13.99
CA ILE A 169 4.30 -7.61 -14.23
C ILE A 169 4.13 -6.75 -15.48
N LEU A 170 4.98 -5.73 -15.65
CA LEU A 170 4.93 -4.84 -16.81
C LEU A 170 5.27 -5.53 -18.12
N LYS A 171 6.07 -6.59 -18.09
CA LYS A 171 6.43 -7.36 -19.29
C LYS A 171 5.36 -8.39 -19.66
N ASP A 172 4.56 -8.81 -18.70
CA ASP A 172 3.49 -9.81 -18.90
C ASP A 172 2.13 -9.15 -19.23
N THR A 173 2.10 -7.82 -19.33
CA THR A 173 0.90 -7.02 -19.69
C THR A 173 1.04 -6.45 -21.10
#